data_2190af61ca1c8257b53bd45726987364
#
_entry.id   2190af61ca1c8257b53bd45726987364
#
_cell.length_a   1.000
_cell.length_b   1.000
_cell.length_c   1.000
_cell.angle_alpha   90.00
_cell.angle_beta   90.00
_cell.angle_gamma   90.00
#
_symmetry.space_group_name_H-M   'P 1'
#
loop_
_entity.id
_entity.type
_entity.pdbx_description
1 polymer ?
#
loop_
_entity_poly.entity_id
_entity_poly.type
_entity_poly.pdbx_seq_one_letter_code
_entity_poly.pdbx_strand_id
1 'polypeptide(L)'
;MYSIYHFFNSLVSKKASFGQVKKLVKFPFDNDLLSCRNDGQFPDMAIRVNKKKEIFTGGELIELKDSDSYVVSSFNSTIPTRKKDISKVITSDSSIIKQQMEKAGNGIYSLPFRDVFYLARGRKKGHTKVCLVNGSFFETISVDNLINKSFSQVLDERLKESGAEISGSVKDILSSIFSEQENFSKVRNVEKASVKLRFRIMTEVKAEGNILNSKKYPEIGDDTLNFVLPCDTEEDEKNIISKAKLVFGENTFNEFKIFKIKHHFNGYFLVFQLPLFD
;
A
#
# COMPACT_ATOMS: atom_id res chain seq x y z
N MET A 1 -10.68 -11.60 -1.21
CA MET A 1 -10.45 -10.82 0.02
C MET A 1 -10.22 -11.66 1.30
N TYR A 2 -10.27 -12.98 1.26
CA TYR A 2 -9.90 -13.80 2.43
C TYR A 2 -8.39 -13.86 2.68
N SER A 3 -7.58 -13.79 1.65
CA SER A 3 -6.12 -13.92 1.70
C SER A 3 -5.47 -12.86 2.59
N ILE A 4 -5.93 -11.62 2.56
CA ILE A 4 -5.38 -10.57 3.42
C ILE A 4 -5.70 -10.79 4.91
N TYR A 5 -6.86 -11.37 5.23
CA TYR A 5 -7.20 -11.75 6.62
C TYR A 5 -6.29 -12.88 7.11
N HIS A 6 -6.03 -13.89 6.28
CA HIS A 6 -5.07 -14.96 6.63
C HIS A 6 -3.66 -14.42 6.81
N PHE A 7 -3.24 -13.48 5.95
CA PHE A 7 -1.96 -12.81 6.12
C PHE A 7 -1.92 -12.05 7.45
N PHE A 8 -2.95 -11.27 7.77
CA PHE A 8 -3.00 -10.57 9.05
C PHE A 8 -3.00 -11.53 10.23
N ASN A 9 -3.74 -12.63 10.16
CA ASN A 9 -3.74 -13.66 11.20
C ASN A 9 -2.35 -14.26 11.42
N SER A 10 -1.56 -14.45 10.35
CA SER A 10 -0.16 -14.88 10.47
C SER A 10 0.73 -13.85 11.14
N LEU A 11 0.40 -12.54 11.03
CA LEU A 11 1.09 -11.48 11.75
C LEU A 11 0.74 -11.49 13.23
N VAL A 12 -0.51 -11.80 13.59
CA VAL A 12 -0.96 -11.91 14.99
C VAL A 12 -0.12 -12.93 15.75
N SER A 13 0.14 -14.10 15.17
CA SER A 13 0.99 -15.13 15.81
C SER A 13 2.45 -14.70 16.03
N LYS A 14 2.89 -13.64 15.36
CA LYS A 14 4.27 -13.11 15.41
C LYS A 14 4.34 -11.70 16.00
N LYS A 15 3.27 -11.22 16.61
CA LYS A 15 3.10 -9.81 17.04
C LYS A 15 4.28 -9.28 17.87
N ALA A 16 4.80 -10.07 18.81
CA ALA A 16 5.92 -9.68 19.67
C ALA A 16 7.23 -9.39 18.91
N SER A 17 7.41 -9.96 17.73
CA SER A 17 8.62 -9.76 16.91
C SER A 17 8.69 -8.38 16.24
N PHE A 18 7.58 -7.68 16.09
CA PHE A 18 7.56 -6.37 15.40
C PHE A 18 8.40 -5.30 16.09
N GLY A 19 8.38 -5.26 17.42
CA GLY A 19 9.19 -4.32 18.19
C GLY A 19 10.69 -4.65 18.18
N GLN A 20 11.03 -5.92 18.05
CA GLN A 20 12.40 -6.43 18.19
C GLN A 20 13.19 -6.39 16.87
N VAL A 21 12.53 -6.53 15.73
CA VAL A 21 13.18 -6.60 14.43
C VAL A 21 13.69 -5.21 14.01
N LYS A 22 15.00 -5.11 13.78
CA LYS A 22 15.63 -3.82 13.42
C LYS A 22 15.07 -3.19 12.13
N LYS A 23 14.81 -4.01 11.10
CA LYS A 23 14.22 -3.57 9.84
C LYS A 23 13.00 -4.44 9.51
N LEU A 24 11.88 -3.82 9.17
CA LEU A 24 10.65 -4.53 8.83
C LEU A 24 10.85 -5.54 7.69
N VAL A 25 11.72 -5.22 6.75
CA VAL A 25 12.14 -6.11 5.65
C VAL A 25 12.69 -7.45 6.12
N LYS A 26 13.20 -7.54 7.36
CA LYS A 26 13.72 -8.76 7.97
C LYS A 26 12.70 -9.46 8.89
N PHE A 27 11.46 -8.96 8.93
CA PHE A 27 10.41 -9.60 9.70
C PHE A 27 10.17 -11.02 9.18
N PRO A 28 9.94 -12.02 10.08
CA PRO A 28 9.74 -13.41 9.69
C PRO A 28 8.35 -13.64 9.11
N PHE A 29 8.10 -13.09 7.93
CA PHE A 29 6.85 -13.31 7.20
C PHE A 29 6.65 -14.78 6.87
N ASP A 30 5.38 -15.19 6.79
CA ASP A 30 5.04 -16.54 6.38
C ASP A 30 5.24 -16.71 4.86
N ASN A 31 6.29 -17.41 4.49
CA ASN A 31 6.66 -17.64 3.09
C ASN A 31 5.65 -18.51 2.33
N ASP A 32 4.83 -19.31 3.04
CA ASP A 32 3.77 -20.09 2.41
C ASP A 32 2.61 -19.22 1.94
N LEU A 33 2.43 -18.06 2.57
CA LEU A 33 1.40 -17.09 2.22
C LEU A 33 1.84 -16.08 1.15
N LEU A 34 3.14 -15.96 0.88
CA LEU A 34 3.69 -14.86 0.10
C LEU A 34 4.42 -15.35 -1.15
N SER A 35 4.18 -14.67 -2.27
CA SER A 35 5.12 -14.57 -3.36
C SER A 35 6.22 -13.61 -2.95
N CYS A 36 7.40 -13.75 -3.52
CA CYS A 36 8.62 -13.14 -3.05
C CYS A 36 8.52 -11.62 -2.84
N ARG A 37 9.32 -11.17 -1.94
CA ARG A 37 9.65 -9.79 -1.69
C ARG A 37 10.72 -9.32 -2.68
N ASN A 38 10.45 -8.21 -3.36
CA ASN A 38 11.40 -7.56 -4.26
C ASN A 38 12.06 -6.38 -3.56
N ASP A 39 13.38 -6.38 -3.46
CA ASP A 39 14.11 -5.23 -2.90
C ASP A 39 14.02 -4.03 -3.85
N GLY A 40 13.41 -2.95 -3.36
CA GLY A 40 13.40 -1.64 -4.01
C GLY A 40 12.47 -1.48 -5.21
N GLN A 41 11.54 -2.41 -5.44
CA GLN A 41 10.47 -2.30 -6.43
C GLN A 41 9.12 -2.54 -5.77
N PHE A 42 8.10 -1.84 -6.24
CA PHE A 42 6.72 -2.11 -5.85
C PHE A 42 6.18 -3.33 -6.62
N PRO A 43 5.43 -4.19 -5.95
CA PRO A 43 5.24 -4.31 -4.50
C PRO A 43 6.41 -5.03 -3.82
N ASP A 44 6.59 -4.80 -2.51
CA ASP A 44 7.55 -5.59 -1.72
C ASP A 44 7.13 -7.05 -1.63
N MET A 45 5.82 -7.32 -1.55
CA MET A 45 5.24 -8.65 -1.45
C MET A 45 3.91 -8.73 -2.19
N ALA A 46 3.55 -9.95 -2.62
CA ALA A 46 2.20 -10.28 -3.08
C ALA A 46 1.69 -11.52 -2.34
N ILE A 47 0.42 -11.53 -1.97
CA ILE A 47 -0.18 -12.70 -1.35
C ILE A 47 -0.31 -13.80 -2.39
N ARG A 48 0.20 -14.97 -2.07
CA ARG A 48 0.21 -16.12 -2.97
C ARG A 48 -1.22 -16.56 -3.27
N VAL A 49 -1.52 -16.66 -4.54
CA VAL A 49 -2.77 -17.21 -5.02
C VAL A 49 -2.53 -18.69 -5.29
N ASN A 50 -3.24 -19.56 -4.60
CA ASN A 50 -3.09 -21.01 -4.76
C ASN A 50 -4.44 -21.64 -5.10
N LYS A 51 -4.59 -22.09 -6.35
CA LYS A 51 -5.82 -22.77 -6.81
C LYS A 51 -6.14 -24.07 -6.05
N LYS A 52 -5.14 -24.73 -5.49
CA LYS A 52 -5.31 -25.98 -4.76
C LYS A 52 -5.72 -25.79 -3.31
N LYS A 53 -5.43 -24.62 -2.74
CA LYS A 53 -5.86 -24.21 -1.41
C LYS A 53 -6.82 -23.06 -1.60
N GLU A 54 -8.11 -23.32 -1.62
CA GLU A 54 -9.20 -22.31 -1.79
C GLU A 54 -9.11 -21.13 -0.81
N ILE A 55 -8.20 -21.22 0.17
CA ILE A 55 -7.94 -20.24 1.23
C ILE A 55 -7.32 -18.94 0.68
N PHE A 56 -6.59 -18.98 -0.45
CA PHE A 56 -5.91 -17.83 -1.03
C PHE A 56 -6.46 -17.51 -2.41
N THR A 57 -7.44 -16.64 -2.46
CA THR A 57 -8.09 -16.23 -3.72
C THR A 57 -7.66 -14.83 -4.19
N GLY A 58 -6.78 -14.13 -3.46
CA GLY A 58 -6.57 -12.71 -3.63
C GLY A 58 -5.44 -12.32 -4.56
N GLY A 59 -4.19 -12.55 -4.18
CA GLY A 59 -3.02 -11.95 -4.84
C GLY A 59 -2.87 -10.46 -4.51
N GLU A 60 -3.41 -10.02 -3.36
CA GLU A 60 -3.25 -8.65 -2.88
C GLU A 60 -1.78 -8.28 -2.79
N LEU A 61 -1.50 -7.03 -3.13
CA LEU A 61 -0.15 -6.46 -3.14
C LEU A 61 0.12 -5.79 -1.79
N ILE A 62 1.32 -6.00 -1.24
CA ILE A 62 1.71 -5.42 0.04
C ILE A 62 3.00 -4.63 -0.13
N GLU A 63 2.96 -3.38 0.32
CA GLU A 63 4.10 -2.49 0.39
C GLU A 63 4.49 -2.25 1.85
N LEU A 64 5.77 -2.33 2.16
CA LEU A 64 6.31 -2.11 3.50
C LEU A 64 6.69 -0.65 3.70
N LYS A 65 6.28 -0.08 4.83
CA LYS A 65 6.69 1.25 5.27
C LYS A 65 7.26 1.14 6.67
N ASP A 66 8.53 1.46 6.82
CA ASP A 66 9.26 1.35 8.08
C ASP A 66 9.86 2.71 8.47
N SER A 67 9.61 3.14 9.68
CA SER A 67 10.04 4.46 10.17
C SER A 67 10.52 4.36 11.60
N ASP A 68 11.59 5.10 11.92
CA ASP A 68 12.08 5.28 13.29
C ASP A 68 11.32 6.40 14.04
N SER A 69 10.18 6.81 13.48
CA SER A 69 9.23 7.76 14.05
C SER A 69 7.79 7.31 13.73
N TYR A 70 6.77 8.03 14.25
CA TYR A 70 5.37 7.78 13.89
C TYR A 70 4.98 8.59 12.64
N VAL A 71 5.80 8.43 11.56
CA VAL A 71 5.59 9.19 10.32
C VAL A 71 5.68 8.25 9.13
N VAL A 72 4.58 8.15 8.38
CA VAL A 72 4.61 7.68 6.99
C VAL A 72 4.74 8.94 6.15
N SER A 73 5.95 9.23 5.65
CA SER A 73 6.26 10.53 5.05
C SER A 73 6.08 10.58 3.54
N SER A 74 6.36 9.48 2.84
CA SER A 74 6.31 9.50 1.37
C SER A 74 6.14 8.12 0.76
N PHE A 75 5.63 8.14 -0.47
CA PHE A 75 5.60 6.98 -1.35
C PHE A 75 6.49 7.26 -2.57
N ASN A 76 7.64 6.60 -2.61
CA ASN A 76 8.60 6.75 -3.70
C ASN A 76 8.18 5.90 -4.89
N SER A 77 8.12 6.50 -6.07
CA SER A 77 7.91 5.81 -7.36
C SER A 77 6.54 5.17 -7.58
N THR A 78 5.64 5.25 -6.61
CA THR A 78 4.28 4.72 -6.71
C THR A 78 3.30 5.64 -6.01
N ILE A 79 2.26 6.04 -6.71
CA ILE A 79 1.16 6.77 -6.09
C ILE A 79 0.31 5.77 -5.30
N PRO A 80 0.02 6.02 -4.02
CA PRO A 80 -0.76 5.11 -3.22
C PRO A 80 -2.20 5.08 -3.74
N THR A 81 -2.71 3.87 -3.95
CA THR A 81 -4.09 3.63 -4.42
C THR A 81 -4.68 2.41 -3.75
N ARG A 82 -6.00 2.30 -3.82
CA ARG A 82 -6.74 1.12 -3.39
C ARG A 82 -6.42 -0.11 -4.24
N LYS A 83 -6.31 0.08 -5.56
CA LYS A 83 -6.11 -1.02 -6.52
C LYS A 83 -5.05 -0.64 -7.56
N LYS A 84 -4.31 -1.65 -8.01
CA LYS A 84 -3.39 -1.51 -9.12
C LYS A 84 -3.57 -2.60 -10.15
N ASP A 85 -3.37 -2.22 -11.40
CA ASP A 85 -3.30 -3.15 -12.51
C ASP A 85 -1.93 -3.85 -12.48
N ILE A 86 -1.94 -5.16 -12.29
CA ILE A 86 -0.72 -5.97 -12.22
C ILE A 86 0.10 -5.86 -13.51
N SER A 87 -0.53 -5.80 -14.66
CA SER A 87 0.16 -5.73 -15.96
C SER A 87 0.96 -4.45 -16.12
N LYS A 88 0.50 -3.36 -15.48
CA LYS A 88 1.20 -2.07 -15.48
C LYS A 88 2.31 -2.00 -14.43
N VAL A 89 2.21 -2.77 -13.36
CA VAL A 89 3.10 -2.70 -12.20
C VAL A 89 4.21 -3.76 -12.28
N ILE A 90 3.85 -4.99 -12.62
CA ILE A 90 4.78 -6.13 -12.71
C ILE A 90 5.07 -6.39 -14.19
N THR A 91 5.81 -5.50 -14.81
CA THR A 91 6.06 -5.53 -16.27
C THR A 91 7.29 -6.31 -16.69
N SER A 92 8.23 -6.55 -15.80
CA SER A 92 9.49 -7.24 -16.13
C SER A 92 9.31 -8.76 -16.05
N ASP A 93 9.70 -9.46 -17.11
CA ASP A 93 9.72 -10.93 -17.12
C ASP A 93 10.73 -11.52 -16.13
N SER A 94 11.73 -10.73 -15.73
CA SER A 94 12.67 -11.07 -14.67
C SER A 94 12.13 -10.82 -13.27
N SER A 95 10.90 -10.32 -13.12
CA SER A 95 10.30 -10.11 -11.81
C SER A 95 10.12 -11.43 -11.08
N ILE A 96 10.75 -11.55 -9.92
CA ILE A 96 10.63 -12.73 -9.05
C ILE A 96 9.17 -12.93 -8.61
N ILE A 97 8.46 -11.84 -8.32
CA ILE A 97 7.03 -11.91 -7.95
C ILE A 97 6.21 -12.50 -9.11
N LYS A 98 6.42 -12.02 -10.35
CA LYS A 98 5.72 -12.56 -11.53
C LYS A 98 5.96 -14.06 -11.68
N GLN A 99 7.23 -14.48 -11.66
CA GLN A 99 7.60 -15.88 -11.79
C GLN A 99 6.99 -16.77 -10.69
N GLN A 100 6.95 -16.28 -9.46
CA GLN A 100 6.37 -17.04 -8.35
C GLN A 100 4.86 -17.10 -8.40
N MET A 101 4.18 -16.03 -8.79
CA MET A 101 2.73 -16.03 -8.99
C MET A 101 2.32 -16.96 -10.13
N GLU A 102 3.07 -17.00 -11.23
CA GLU A 102 2.86 -17.93 -12.34
C GLU A 102 3.05 -19.39 -11.90
N LYS A 103 4.12 -19.68 -11.16
CA LYS A 103 4.38 -21.01 -10.59
C LYS A 103 3.29 -21.47 -9.61
N ALA A 104 2.67 -20.54 -8.90
CA ALA A 104 1.53 -20.84 -8.03
C ALA A 104 0.27 -21.27 -8.80
N GLY A 105 0.31 -21.27 -10.13
CA GLY A 105 -0.75 -21.79 -10.99
C GLY A 105 -1.89 -20.82 -11.24
N ASN A 106 -1.69 -19.55 -10.99
CA ASN A 106 -2.60 -18.50 -11.41
C ASN A 106 -2.00 -17.76 -12.58
N GLY A 107 -2.71 -17.71 -13.68
CA GLY A 107 -2.43 -16.68 -14.66
C GLY A 107 -2.47 -15.33 -13.94
N ILE A 108 -1.31 -14.71 -13.77
CA ILE A 108 -1.16 -13.42 -13.06
C ILE A 108 -2.13 -12.36 -13.61
N TYR A 109 -2.51 -12.51 -14.88
CA TYR A 109 -3.41 -11.63 -15.60
C TYR A 109 -4.89 -12.04 -15.53
N SER A 110 -5.22 -13.20 -14.94
CA SER A 110 -6.61 -13.64 -14.79
C SER A 110 -7.45 -12.73 -13.91
N LEU A 111 -6.80 -11.97 -13.02
CA LEU A 111 -7.38 -10.92 -12.23
C LEU A 111 -6.47 -9.70 -12.34
N PRO A 112 -6.62 -8.85 -13.33
CA PRO A 112 -5.67 -7.76 -13.61
C PRO A 112 -5.56 -6.76 -12.48
N PHE A 113 -6.65 -6.43 -11.81
CA PHE A 113 -6.64 -5.49 -10.68
C PHE A 113 -6.51 -6.22 -9.34
N ARG A 114 -5.58 -5.75 -8.52
CA ARG A 114 -5.32 -6.26 -7.18
C ARG A 114 -5.47 -5.17 -6.15
N ASP A 115 -6.07 -5.51 -5.01
CA ASP A 115 -6.09 -4.61 -3.87
C ASP A 115 -4.67 -4.41 -3.34
N VAL A 116 -4.39 -3.18 -2.92
CA VAL A 116 -3.09 -2.80 -2.36
C VAL A 116 -3.26 -2.57 -0.86
N PHE A 117 -2.32 -3.08 -0.10
CA PHE A 117 -2.20 -2.86 1.33
C PHE A 117 -0.82 -2.33 1.68
N TYR A 118 -0.78 -1.53 2.71
CA TYR A 118 0.46 -0.97 3.26
C TYR A 118 0.66 -1.51 4.67
N LEU A 119 1.77 -2.20 4.88
CA LEU A 119 2.19 -2.59 6.23
C LEU A 119 3.14 -1.51 6.74
N ALA A 120 2.58 -0.59 7.53
CA ALA A 120 3.31 0.53 8.09
C ALA A 120 3.72 0.23 9.54
N ARG A 121 5.02 0.32 9.83
CA ARG A 121 5.56 0.27 11.18
C ARG A 121 6.22 1.60 11.53
N GLY A 122 5.88 2.15 12.69
CA GLY A 122 6.59 3.26 13.30
C GLY A 122 7.16 2.86 14.67
N ARG A 123 8.38 3.28 14.94
CA ARG A 123 9.03 3.10 16.24
C ARG A 123 9.41 4.45 16.83
N LYS A 124 8.99 4.74 18.05
CA LYS A 124 9.24 6.02 18.70
C LYS A 124 9.40 5.86 20.21
N LYS A 125 10.54 6.27 20.75
CA LYS A 125 10.81 6.23 22.20
C LYS A 125 10.59 4.87 22.86
N GLY A 126 10.96 3.79 22.18
CA GLY A 126 10.77 2.41 22.67
C GLY A 126 9.42 1.79 22.35
N HIS A 127 8.44 2.56 21.89
CA HIS A 127 7.13 2.08 21.48
C HIS A 127 7.07 1.78 19.99
N THR A 128 6.18 0.86 19.62
CA THR A 128 5.99 0.41 18.24
C THR A 128 4.51 0.45 17.86
N LYS A 129 4.19 1.04 16.71
CA LYS A 129 2.86 0.92 16.09
C LYS A 129 2.99 0.18 14.76
N VAL A 130 2.12 -0.78 14.52
CA VAL A 130 2.06 -1.52 13.27
C VAL A 130 0.64 -1.47 12.73
N CYS A 131 0.49 -1.07 11.48
CA CYS A 131 -0.80 -0.97 10.81
C CYS A 131 -0.74 -1.64 9.45
N LEU A 132 -1.56 -2.67 9.23
CA LEU A 132 -1.86 -3.19 7.90
C LEU A 132 -3.09 -2.45 7.38
N VAL A 133 -2.89 -1.59 6.39
CA VAL A 133 -3.88 -0.60 5.97
C VAL A 133 -4.25 -0.81 4.52
N ASN A 134 -5.55 -0.83 4.20
CA ASN A 134 -5.99 -0.84 2.80
C ASN A 134 -5.58 0.47 2.10
N GLY A 135 -5.15 0.38 0.85
CA GLY A 135 -4.64 1.50 0.08
C GLY A 135 -5.60 2.66 -0.10
N SER A 136 -6.92 2.42 0.03
CA SER A 136 -7.93 3.49 0.01
C SER A 136 -7.76 4.53 1.13
N PHE A 137 -7.05 4.18 2.20
CA PHE A 137 -6.73 5.13 3.26
C PHE A 137 -5.84 6.28 2.77
N PHE A 138 -4.97 6.03 1.82
CA PHE A 138 -4.03 7.00 1.27
C PHE A 138 -4.55 7.67 0.00
N GLU A 139 -5.56 7.11 -0.63
CA GLU A 139 -6.11 7.59 -1.89
C GLU A 139 -7.10 8.73 -1.66
N THR A 140 -6.77 9.93 -2.11
CA THR A 140 -7.64 11.11 -1.95
C THR A 140 -8.35 11.53 -3.22
N ILE A 141 -7.76 11.19 -4.37
CA ILE A 141 -8.34 11.40 -5.71
C ILE A 141 -7.81 10.30 -6.62
N SER A 142 -8.47 10.06 -7.76
CA SER A 142 -7.93 9.11 -8.74
C SER A 142 -6.51 9.52 -9.16
N VAL A 143 -5.66 8.52 -9.36
CA VAL A 143 -4.24 8.71 -9.73
C VAL A 143 -4.12 9.57 -10.98
N ASP A 144 -4.93 9.28 -12.00
CA ASP A 144 -4.93 10.01 -13.27
C ASP A 144 -5.24 11.49 -13.05
N ASN A 145 -6.23 11.80 -12.21
CA ASN A 145 -6.58 13.18 -11.87
C ASN A 145 -5.48 13.90 -11.08
N LEU A 146 -4.78 13.17 -10.19
CA LEU A 146 -3.68 13.75 -9.42
C LEU A 146 -2.50 14.09 -10.32
N ILE A 147 -2.11 13.17 -11.19
CA ILE A 147 -1.01 13.37 -12.15
C ILE A 147 -1.35 14.51 -13.11
N ASN A 148 -2.56 14.47 -13.71
CA ASN A 148 -3.01 15.49 -14.65
C ASN A 148 -3.01 16.88 -14.04
N LYS A 149 -3.58 17.03 -12.84
CA LYS A 149 -3.59 18.32 -12.14
C LYS A 149 -2.18 18.82 -11.81
N SER A 150 -1.33 17.93 -11.27
CA SER A 150 0.04 18.29 -10.90
C SER A 150 0.87 18.66 -12.13
N PHE A 151 0.74 17.88 -13.21
CA PHE A 151 1.45 18.15 -14.45
C PHE A 151 0.96 19.44 -15.13
N SER A 152 -0.35 19.65 -15.21
CA SER A 152 -0.92 20.88 -15.77
C SER A 152 -0.47 22.11 -15.01
N GLN A 153 -0.41 22.02 -13.66
CA GLN A 153 0.08 23.14 -12.84
C GLN A 153 1.56 23.45 -13.13
N VAL A 154 2.42 22.44 -13.14
CA VAL A 154 3.85 22.64 -13.46
C VAL A 154 4.04 23.19 -14.87
N LEU A 155 3.27 22.70 -15.84
CA LEU A 155 3.33 23.19 -17.21
C LEU A 155 2.91 24.65 -17.29
N ASP A 156 1.82 25.04 -16.62
CA ASP A 156 1.33 26.43 -16.58
C ASP A 156 2.35 27.37 -15.95
N GLU A 157 2.97 26.98 -14.85
CA GLU A 157 4.02 27.75 -14.19
C GLU A 157 5.24 27.96 -15.12
N ARG A 158 5.68 26.91 -15.82
CA ARG A 158 6.81 26.99 -16.76
C ARG A 158 6.51 27.81 -17.99
N LEU A 159 5.31 27.69 -18.56
CA LEU A 159 4.87 28.53 -19.69
C LEU A 159 4.83 30.01 -19.29
N LYS A 160 4.30 30.29 -18.10
CA LYS A 160 4.27 31.67 -17.57
C LYS A 160 5.68 32.23 -17.36
N GLU A 161 6.61 31.43 -16.81
CA GLU A 161 8.00 31.83 -16.60
C GLU A 161 8.75 32.07 -17.93
N SER A 162 8.49 31.26 -18.95
CA SER A 162 9.16 31.34 -20.25
C SER A 162 8.53 32.35 -21.21
N GLY A 163 7.33 32.85 -20.90
CA GLY A 163 6.56 33.69 -21.82
C GLY A 163 6.06 32.96 -23.07
N ALA A 164 6.13 31.61 -23.07
CA ALA A 164 5.66 30.78 -24.17
C ALA A 164 4.16 30.49 -24.04
N GLU A 165 3.46 30.52 -25.20
CA GLU A 165 2.07 30.12 -25.28
C GLU A 165 1.93 28.82 -26.07
N ILE A 166 1.12 27.90 -25.57
CA ILE A 166 0.73 26.69 -26.28
C ILE A 166 -0.80 26.61 -26.36
N SER A 167 -1.32 26.00 -27.41
CA SER A 167 -2.76 25.80 -27.56
C SER A 167 -3.28 24.81 -26.47
N GLY A 168 -4.54 24.96 -26.07
CA GLY A 168 -5.19 24.07 -25.13
C GLY A 168 -5.11 22.60 -25.55
N SER A 169 -5.27 22.33 -26.87
CA SER A 169 -5.15 20.96 -27.39
C SER A 169 -3.76 20.33 -27.21
N VAL A 170 -2.71 21.11 -27.37
CA VAL A 170 -1.33 20.64 -27.11
C VAL A 170 -1.13 20.37 -25.62
N LYS A 171 -1.67 21.24 -24.77
CA LYS A 171 -1.62 21.04 -23.31
C LYS A 171 -2.34 19.75 -22.88
N ASP A 172 -3.52 19.47 -23.44
CA ASP A 172 -4.29 18.26 -23.16
C ASP A 172 -3.55 17.01 -23.63
N ILE A 173 -2.92 17.02 -24.81
CA ILE A 173 -2.11 15.93 -25.33
C ILE A 173 -0.91 15.66 -24.39
N LEU A 174 -0.18 16.70 -24.01
CA LEU A 174 0.95 16.56 -23.08
C LEU A 174 0.49 16.01 -21.72
N SER A 175 -0.62 16.51 -21.20
CA SER A 175 -1.19 16.04 -19.93
C SER A 175 -1.58 14.57 -20.01
N SER A 176 -2.19 14.12 -21.13
CA SER A 176 -2.57 12.71 -21.30
C SER A 176 -1.35 11.79 -21.40
N ILE A 177 -0.31 12.17 -22.14
CA ILE A 177 0.93 11.41 -22.27
C ILE A 177 1.58 11.20 -20.90
N PHE A 178 1.56 12.21 -20.03
CA PHE A 178 2.16 12.10 -18.70
C PHE A 178 1.27 11.41 -17.68
N SER A 179 -0.06 11.49 -17.81
CA SER A 179 -0.99 10.82 -16.91
C SER A 179 -1.04 9.30 -17.09
N GLU A 180 -0.76 8.80 -18.27
CA GLU A 180 -0.68 7.36 -18.54
C GLU A 180 0.55 6.70 -17.92
N GLN A 181 1.50 7.48 -17.44
CA GLN A 181 2.75 6.96 -16.89
C GLN A 181 2.73 6.92 -15.36
N GLU A 182 2.18 5.87 -14.77
CA GLU A 182 2.28 5.62 -13.32
C GLU A 182 3.73 5.48 -12.85
N ASN A 183 4.72 5.35 -13.74
CA ASN A 183 6.08 5.01 -13.39
C ASN A 183 7.12 5.71 -14.26
N PHE A 184 7.50 6.93 -13.89
CA PHE A 184 8.61 7.65 -14.51
C PHE A 184 9.99 7.04 -14.26
N SER A 185 10.07 5.97 -13.45
CA SER A 185 11.34 5.30 -13.17
C SER A 185 11.93 4.55 -14.38
N LYS A 186 11.18 4.42 -15.47
CA LYS A 186 11.62 3.74 -16.68
C LYS A 186 12.40 4.60 -17.68
N VAL A 187 12.50 5.92 -17.47
CA VAL A 187 13.44 6.75 -18.22
C VAL A 187 14.84 6.45 -17.68
N ARG A 188 15.31 5.24 -17.96
CA ARG A 188 16.69 4.80 -17.71
C ARG A 188 17.43 4.95 -19.02
N ASN A 189 18.62 5.48 -18.95
CA ASN A 189 19.63 5.53 -20.00
C ASN A 189 19.66 6.84 -20.80
N VAL A 190 20.13 7.89 -20.14
CA VAL A 190 21.05 8.79 -20.83
C VAL A 190 22.44 8.19 -20.62
N GLU A 191 22.83 7.31 -21.51
CA GLU A 191 24.11 6.64 -21.46
C GLU A 191 25.26 7.60 -21.77
N LYS A 192 26.42 7.30 -21.17
CA LYS A 192 27.77 7.85 -21.31
C LYS A 192 28.22 8.89 -20.29
N ALA A 193 27.52 9.06 -19.19
CA ALA A 193 28.07 9.81 -18.07
C ALA A 193 28.21 8.91 -16.84
N SER A 194 29.16 9.19 -15.99
CA SER A 194 29.31 8.56 -14.67
C SER A 194 28.14 8.84 -13.72
N VAL A 195 27.16 9.62 -14.17
CA VAL A 195 25.97 10.06 -13.42
C VAL A 195 24.70 9.63 -14.15
N LYS A 196 23.77 8.98 -13.46
CA LYS A 196 22.44 8.62 -13.98
C LYS A 196 21.40 9.63 -13.52
N LEU A 197 20.73 10.30 -14.43
CA LEU A 197 19.57 11.11 -14.13
C LEU A 197 18.34 10.19 -13.93
N ARG A 198 17.63 10.39 -12.82
CA ARG A 198 16.39 9.66 -12.52
C ARG A 198 15.27 10.66 -12.30
N PHE A 199 14.19 10.52 -13.05
CA PHE A 199 12.94 11.19 -12.74
C PHE A 199 12.11 10.29 -11.83
N ARG A 200 11.63 10.84 -10.72
CA ARG A 200 10.77 10.13 -9.77
C ARG A 200 9.58 11.02 -9.43
N ILE A 201 8.40 10.43 -9.45
CA ILE A 201 7.25 11.03 -8.78
C ILE A 201 7.35 10.63 -7.30
N MET A 202 7.28 11.63 -6.42
CA MET A 202 7.17 11.43 -4.99
C MET A 202 5.84 11.99 -4.51
N THR A 203 5.10 11.18 -3.75
CA THR A 203 3.90 11.63 -3.07
C THR A 203 4.22 11.87 -1.61
N GLU A 204 4.01 13.11 -1.13
CA GLU A 204 4.15 13.43 0.28
C GLU A 204 2.84 13.15 1.01
N VAL A 205 2.94 12.47 2.15
CA VAL A 205 1.79 12.14 2.98
C VAL A 205 1.51 13.27 3.95
N LYS A 206 0.35 13.90 3.81
CA LYS A 206 -0.15 14.89 4.78
C LYS A 206 -0.49 14.22 6.12
N ALA A 207 -0.69 15.05 7.14
CA ALA A 207 -0.98 14.56 8.50
C ALA A 207 -2.21 13.63 8.56
N GLU A 208 -3.21 13.89 7.73
CA GLU A 208 -4.44 13.09 7.60
C GLU A 208 -4.19 11.69 7.03
N GLY A 209 -3.26 11.55 6.10
CA GLY A 209 -2.86 10.26 5.53
C GLY A 209 -1.86 9.48 6.38
N ASN A 210 -1.37 10.05 7.48
CA ASN A 210 -0.43 9.36 8.35
C ASN A 210 -1.16 8.60 9.47
N ILE A 211 -1.47 7.33 9.21
CA ILE A 211 -2.17 6.44 10.17
C ILE A 211 -1.43 6.30 11.51
N LEU A 212 -0.11 6.51 11.55
CA LEU A 212 0.68 6.40 12.77
C LEU A 212 0.62 7.67 13.64
N ASN A 213 0.00 8.75 13.14
CA ASN A 213 -0.05 10.04 13.81
C ASN A 213 -1.03 10.02 14.99
N SER A 214 -0.51 9.97 16.22
CA SER A 214 -1.32 9.93 17.44
C SER A 214 -2.19 11.18 17.69
N LYS A 215 -1.90 12.30 17.02
CA LYS A 215 -2.75 13.51 17.12
C LYS A 215 -3.98 13.42 16.21
N LYS A 216 -3.88 12.70 15.09
CA LYS A 216 -4.97 12.52 14.12
C LYS A 216 -5.79 11.26 14.40
N TYR A 217 -5.12 10.21 14.86
CA TYR A 217 -5.71 8.91 15.16
C TYR A 217 -5.29 8.46 16.57
N PRO A 218 -5.81 9.15 17.63
CA PRO A 218 -5.45 8.85 19.02
C PRO A 218 -5.92 7.45 19.47
N GLU A 219 -6.92 6.89 18.80
CA GLU A 219 -7.45 5.55 19.08
C GLU A 219 -6.46 4.44 18.73
N ILE A 220 -5.54 4.70 17.78
CA ILE A 220 -4.46 3.79 17.43
C ILE A 220 -3.34 3.95 18.45
N GLY A 221 -3.37 3.06 19.44
CA GLY A 221 -2.47 3.08 20.60
C GLY A 221 -1.03 2.74 20.28
N ASP A 222 -0.14 3.04 21.21
CA ASP A 222 1.23 2.57 21.19
C ASP A 222 1.28 1.06 21.47
N ASP A 223 2.32 0.40 20.97
CA ASP A 223 2.54 -1.04 21.12
C ASP A 223 1.37 -1.91 20.65
N THR A 224 0.83 -1.55 19.47
CA THR A 224 -0.32 -2.23 18.86
C THR A 224 -0.07 -2.68 17.43
N LEU A 225 -0.72 -3.80 17.09
CA LEU A 225 -0.90 -4.30 15.73
C LEU A 225 -2.34 -4.02 15.30
N ASN A 226 -2.50 -3.34 14.17
CA ASN A 226 -3.78 -2.85 13.69
C ASN A 226 -4.07 -3.33 12.28
N PHE A 227 -5.30 -3.78 12.03
CA PHE A 227 -5.80 -4.07 10.69
C PHE A 227 -6.89 -3.07 10.33
N VAL A 228 -6.68 -2.30 9.27
CA VAL A 228 -7.47 -1.12 8.92
C VAL A 228 -8.12 -1.31 7.57
N LEU A 229 -9.43 -1.38 7.54
CA LEU A 229 -10.24 -1.68 6.36
C LEU A 229 -11.29 -0.58 6.12
N PRO A 230 -11.58 -0.21 4.85
CA PRO A 230 -12.64 0.75 4.54
C PRO A 230 -14.00 0.21 4.99
N CYS A 231 -14.80 1.06 5.63
CA CYS A 231 -16.07 0.69 6.24
C CYS A 231 -17.02 1.89 6.27
N ASP A 232 -17.61 2.20 5.12
CA ASP A 232 -18.50 3.36 4.98
C ASP A 232 -19.95 3.06 5.36
N THR A 233 -20.38 1.80 5.22
CA THR A 233 -21.75 1.37 5.49
C THR A 233 -21.84 0.33 6.61
N GLU A 234 -23.02 0.13 7.15
CA GLU A 234 -23.29 -0.96 8.11
C GLU A 234 -23.14 -2.35 7.48
N GLU A 235 -23.41 -2.46 6.19
CA GLU A 235 -23.24 -3.70 5.44
C GLU A 235 -21.74 -4.04 5.29
N ASP A 236 -20.89 -3.04 5.01
CA ASP A 236 -19.44 -3.22 5.01
C ASP A 236 -18.96 -3.77 6.35
N GLU A 237 -19.43 -3.16 7.46
CA GLU A 237 -19.06 -3.58 8.80
C GLU A 237 -19.44 -5.03 9.09
N LYS A 238 -20.70 -5.40 8.80
CA LYS A 238 -21.18 -6.79 8.96
C LYS A 238 -20.35 -7.78 8.16
N ASN A 239 -20.04 -7.43 6.90
CA ASN A 239 -19.24 -8.27 6.00
C ASN A 239 -17.79 -8.42 6.50
N ILE A 240 -17.18 -7.33 6.96
CA ILE A 240 -15.81 -7.33 7.50
C ILE A 240 -15.75 -8.19 8.77
N ILE A 241 -16.66 -7.98 9.69
CA ILE A 241 -16.74 -8.72 10.97
C ILE A 241 -16.98 -10.22 10.72
N SER A 242 -17.90 -10.56 9.82
CA SER A 242 -18.18 -11.95 9.47
C SER A 242 -16.94 -12.67 8.92
N LYS A 243 -16.22 -12.02 8.01
CA LYS A 243 -14.97 -12.55 7.45
C LYS A 243 -13.86 -12.67 8.50
N ALA A 244 -13.75 -11.68 9.37
CA ALA A 244 -12.78 -11.69 10.46
C ALA A 244 -13.02 -12.86 11.43
N LYS A 245 -14.26 -13.05 11.87
CA LYS A 245 -14.65 -14.19 12.72
C LYS A 245 -14.30 -15.54 12.08
N LEU A 246 -14.62 -15.69 10.79
CA LEU A 246 -14.36 -16.93 10.06
C LEU A 246 -12.87 -17.26 9.98
N VAL A 247 -12.02 -16.25 9.76
CA VAL A 247 -10.58 -16.47 9.54
C VAL A 247 -9.79 -16.53 10.84
N PHE A 248 -10.11 -15.66 11.80
CA PHE A 248 -9.34 -15.60 13.06
C PHE A 248 -9.82 -16.63 14.09
N GLY A 249 -11.05 -17.12 13.96
CA GLY A 249 -11.71 -17.92 14.98
C GLY A 249 -12.17 -17.08 16.17
N GLU A 250 -13.09 -17.62 16.97
CA GLU A 250 -13.73 -16.86 18.06
C GLU A 250 -12.73 -16.39 19.11
N ASN A 251 -11.78 -17.23 19.51
CA ASN A 251 -10.82 -16.89 20.56
C ASN A 251 -10.00 -15.66 20.18
N THR A 252 -9.33 -15.70 19.03
CA THR A 252 -8.53 -14.57 18.54
C THR A 252 -9.38 -13.36 18.22
N PHE A 253 -10.60 -13.59 17.69
CA PHE A 253 -11.51 -12.49 17.37
C PHE A 253 -11.91 -11.70 18.64
N ASN A 254 -12.15 -12.37 19.75
CA ASN A 254 -12.56 -11.75 21.01
C ASN A 254 -11.41 -10.96 21.69
N GLU A 255 -10.16 -11.18 21.31
CA GLU A 255 -9.02 -10.39 21.79
C GLU A 255 -8.93 -9.01 21.11
N PHE A 256 -9.60 -8.81 19.94
CA PHE A 256 -9.54 -7.55 19.25
C PHE A 256 -10.35 -6.46 19.94
N LYS A 257 -9.72 -5.31 20.15
CA LYS A 257 -10.45 -4.05 20.29
C LYS A 257 -10.87 -3.59 18.90
N ILE A 258 -12.20 -3.50 18.67
CA ILE A 258 -12.76 -3.12 17.37
C ILE A 258 -13.39 -1.74 17.50
N PHE A 259 -13.01 -0.83 16.60
CA PHE A 259 -13.54 0.53 16.57
C PHE A 259 -13.44 1.14 15.17
N LYS A 260 -14.16 2.24 14.94
CA LYS A 260 -14.09 3.01 13.70
C LYS A 260 -13.24 4.26 13.88
N ILE A 261 -12.46 4.58 12.85
CA ILE A 261 -11.80 5.87 12.72
C ILE A 261 -12.33 6.60 11.49
N LYS A 262 -12.34 7.93 11.54
CA LYS A 262 -12.76 8.77 10.42
C LYS A 262 -11.53 9.39 9.76
N HIS A 263 -11.28 9.03 8.50
CA HIS A 263 -10.33 9.75 7.67
C HIS A 263 -11.00 11.02 7.11
N HIS A 264 -10.29 12.14 7.12
CA HIS A 264 -10.86 13.44 6.75
C HIS A 264 -11.44 13.46 5.32
N PHE A 265 -10.81 12.76 4.39
CA PHE A 265 -11.19 12.74 2.97
C PHE A 265 -11.79 11.41 2.51
N ASN A 266 -11.42 10.28 3.14
CA ASN A 266 -11.64 8.94 2.60
C ASN A 266 -12.68 8.11 3.37
N GLY A 267 -13.57 8.76 4.14
CA GLY A 267 -14.65 8.09 4.84
C GLY A 267 -14.21 7.38 6.13
N TYR A 268 -14.90 6.30 6.45
CA TYR A 268 -14.69 5.56 7.68
C TYR A 268 -13.90 4.28 7.46
N PHE A 269 -13.12 3.92 8.47
CA PHE A 269 -12.33 2.68 8.49
C PHE A 269 -12.60 1.92 9.78
N LEU A 270 -12.82 0.61 9.65
CA LEU A 270 -12.90 -0.31 10.79
C LEU A 270 -11.49 -0.79 11.13
N VAL A 271 -11.16 -0.73 12.40
CA VAL A 271 -9.86 -1.12 12.95
C VAL A 271 -10.03 -2.31 13.88
N PHE A 272 -9.25 -3.36 13.63
CA PHE A 272 -9.03 -4.47 14.56
C PHE A 272 -7.66 -4.27 15.20
N GLN A 273 -7.64 -4.01 16.49
CA GLN A 273 -6.42 -3.69 17.25
C GLN A 273 -6.11 -4.77 18.27
N LEU A 274 -4.84 -5.19 18.32
CA LEU A 274 -4.28 -6.06 19.35
C LEU A 274 -3.03 -5.43 19.98
N PRO A 275 -2.73 -5.69 21.26
CA PRO A 275 -1.43 -5.37 21.82
C PRO A 275 -0.33 -6.18 21.13
N LEU A 276 0.86 -5.60 20.94
CA LEU A 276 2.03 -6.31 20.40
C LEU A 276 2.67 -7.23 21.45
N PHE A 277 2.56 -6.84 22.69
CA PHE A 277 3.10 -7.55 23.83
C PHE A 277 1.98 -7.90 24.79
N ASP A 278 2.09 -9.03 25.44
CA ASP A 278 1.18 -9.49 26.49
C ASP A 278 1.46 -8.79 27.80
#